data_db2c0f9bc14d374533749bcdc49fed56
#
_entry.id   db2c0f9bc14d374533749bcdc49fed56
#
_cell.length_a   1.000
_cell.length_b   1.000
_cell.length_c   1.000
_cell.angle_alpha   90.00
_cell.angle_beta   90.00
_cell.angle_gamma   90.00
#
_symmetry.space_group_name_H-M   'P 1'
#
loop_
_entity.id
_entity.type
_entity.pdbx_description
1 polymer ?
#
loop_
_entity_poly.entity_id
_entity_poly.type
_entity_poly.pdbx_seq_one_letter_code
_entity_poly.pdbx_strand_id
1 'polypeptide(L)'
;MINFHAKRAENKVSRKAHAIINNNFCPLGHLNMLNIQQFIRDHVTGRQQSMFLPDIQANTTKLTQEIKNKKVLVIGGAGSIGSSYIKAVLPFRPAQLIVIDLSENGLAELTRDLRSTEGMYIPADFRTYTLNFADSIFERLFRENGGFDIVANFSAHKHVRSEKDKYSVQALLENNVIKAKRLLDLLTEIPPQHFFCVSTDKAANPVNIMGASKRVMEDLIMAYSDRFPVTTARFANVAFSNGSLPASWLDRLSKKQPLVAPTDVKRYFVSPEESGQICMLACMLGKSGEIFFPKLKEGQMKTFSSICDDFIMAMGYEKKNFDTDAEARRFASEMPADSKLYPVVYSKSDTTGEKSYEEFFVEGEKIDIQRFTSLGIIEEVKIRPYAEVDKFLEELQTLFCRADFTKADVVEALKHFLPTFEHEEKGKNLDQKM
;
A
#
# COMPACT_ATOMS: atom_id res chain seq x y z
N MET A 1 64.64 -5.11 25.57
CA MET A 1 64.38 -6.10 24.48
C MET A 1 62.97 -6.71 24.58
N ILE A 2 61.94 -5.91 24.88
CA ILE A 2 60.52 -6.41 25.05
C ILE A 2 59.52 -5.72 24.09
N ASN A 3 59.97 -4.87 23.17
CA ASN A 3 59.08 -4.06 22.36
C ASN A 3 59.01 -4.42 20.85
N PHE A 4 59.58 -5.54 20.42
CA PHE A 4 59.58 -5.93 19.01
C PHE A 4 58.61 -7.07 18.64
N HIS A 5 58.08 -7.79 19.61
CA HIS A 5 57.15 -8.90 19.35
C HIS A 5 55.67 -8.47 19.35
N ALA A 6 55.29 -7.40 20.04
CA ALA A 6 53.92 -6.90 20.06
C ALA A 6 53.45 -6.30 18.70
N LYS A 7 54.31 -5.54 18.04
CA LYS A 7 54.02 -4.93 16.72
C LYS A 7 53.89 -5.94 15.55
N ARG A 8 54.44 -7.16 15.69
CA ARG A 8 54.28 -8.19 14.67
C ARG A 8 52.98 -8.97 14.79
N ALA A 9 52.38 -9.06 15.98
CA ALA A 9 51.12 -9.71 16.21
C ALA A 9 49.95 -8.82 15.77
N GLU A 10 50.01 -7.52 16.05
CA GLU A 10 48.95 -6.58 15.63
C GLU A 10 48.87 -6.40 14.09
N ASN A 11 50.06 -6.42 13.41
CA ASN A 11 50.05 -6.38 11.94
C ASN A 11 49.56 -7.67 11.24
N LYS A 12 49.61 -8.83 11.92
CA LYS A 12 49.06 -10.07 11.37
C LYS A 12 47.53 -10.17 11.57
N VAL A 13 46.99 -9.66 12.67
CA VAL A 13 45.55 -9.59 12.93
C VAL A 13 44.88 -8.56 12.03
N SER A 14 45.49 -7.37 11.86
CA SER A 14 45.01 -6.34 10.94
C SER A 14 44.99 -6.79 9.48
N ARG A 15 46.01 -7.52 9.00
CA ARG A 15 46.04 -8.05 7.63
C ARG A 15 45.08 -9.19 7.41
N LYS A 16 44.77 -10.01 8.42
CA LYS A 16 43.70 -11.03 8.33
C LYS A 16 42.31 -10.41 8.37
N ALA A 17 42.08 -9.38 9.17
CA ALA A 17 40.83 -8.64 9.19
C ALA A 17 40.56 -7.90 7.87
N HIS A 18 41.58 -7.29 7.27
CA HIS A 18 41.46 -6.67 5.93
C HIS A 18 41.29 -7.69 4.80
N ALA A 19 41.87 -8.88 4.93
CA ALA A 19 41.68 -9.95 3.94
C ALA A 19 40.27 -10.61 4.02
N ILE A 20 39.66 -10.63 5.20
CA ILE A 20 38.29 -11.15 5.37
C ILE A 20 37.24 -10.12 4.90
N ILE A 21 37.53 -8.83 5.02
CA ILE A 21 36.63 -7.78 4.53
C ILE A 21 36.69 -7.63 2.99
N ASN A 22 37.86 -7.91 2.39
CA ASN A 22 38.03 -7.79 0.93
C ASN A 22 37.60 -9.02 0.12
N ASN A 23 37.32 -10.18 0.73
CA ASN A 23 36.89 -11.39 0.01
C ASN A 23 35.37 -11.61 -0.02
N ASN A 24 34.56 -10.71 0.55
CA ASN A 24 33.11 -10.74 0.45
C ASN A 24 32.52 -9.64 -0.47
N PHE A 25 33.35 -8.91 -1.18
CA PHE A 25 32.87 -8.15 -2.34
C PHE A 25 32.70 -9.14 -3.48
N CYS A 26 31.46 -9.65 -3.64
CA CYS A 26 31.02 -10.26 -4.88
C CYS A 26 31.40 -9.31 -6.03
N PRO A 27 32.14 -9.75 -7.05
CA PRO A 27 32.32 -8.92 -8.23
C PRO A 27 30.92 -8.74 -8.83
N LEU A 28 30.31 -7.58 -8.66
CA LEU A 28 29.13 -7.10 -9.39
C LEU A 28 29.54 -6.92 -10.87
N GLY A 29 29.88 -8.04 -11.53
CA GLY A 29 29.96 -8.11 -12.97
C GLY A 29 28.55 -7.94 -13.50
N HIS A 30 28.26 -6.72 -14.02
CA HIS A 30 27.06 -6.38 -14.82
C HIS A 30 25.72 -6.89 -14.28
N LEU A 31 25.36 -6.60 -13.04
CA LEU A 31 23.98 -6.41 -12.70
C LEU A 31 23.53 -5.15 -13.46
N ASN A 32 22.89 -5.33 -14.62
CA ASN A 32 22.11 -4.27 -15.20
C ASN A 32 21.16 -3.82 -14.11
N MET A 33 21.37 -2.60 -13.59
CA MET A 33 20.46 -2.05 -12.58
C MET A 33 19.08 -1.96 -13.22
N LEU A 34 18.18 -2.86 -12.86
CA LEU A 34 16.83 -2.87 -13.41
C LEU A 34 16.15 -1.53 -13.05
N ASN A 35 15.81 -0.76 -14.07
CA ASN A 35 14.96 0.39 -13.88
C ASN A 35 13.52 -0.10 -13.64
N ILE A 36 13.14 -0.21 -12.37
CA ILE A 36 11.83 -0.72 -11.93
C ILE A 36 10.69 0.10 -12.54
N GLN A 37 10.83 1.41 -12.67
CA GLN A 37 9.80 2.26 -13.27
C GLN A 37 9.59 1.90 -14.75
N GLN A 38 10.68 1.72 -15.48
CA GLN A 38 10.60 1.29 -16.89
C GLN A 38 10.03 -0.13 -17.00
N PHE A 39 10.46 -1.06 -16.13
CA PHE A 39 9.92 -2.42 -16.09
C PHE A 39 8.41 -2.43 -15.84
N ILE A 40 7.92 -1.60 -14.91
CA ILE A 40 6.47 -1.47 -14.64
C ILE A 40 5.73 -1.00 -15.89
N ARG A 41 6.26 0.00 -16.60
CA ARG A 41 5.66 0.53 -17.83
C ARG A 41 5.58 -0.51 -18.93
N ASP A 42 6.65 -1.25 -19.16
CA ASP A 42 6.78 -2.18 -20.30
C ASP A 42 6.05 -3.51 -20.03
N HIS A 43 6.17 -4.06 -18.83
CA HIS A 43 5.78 -5.45 -18.54
C HIS A 43 4.57 -5.57 -17.63
N VAL A 44 4.31 -4.62 -16.75
CA VAL A 44 3.21 -4.73 -15.77
C VAL A 44 1.97 -3.98 -16.23
N THR A 45 2.11 -2.66 -16.49
CA THR A 45 0.96 -1.84 -16.86
C THR A 45 0.74 -1.73 -18.37
N GLY A 46 1.80 -1.88 -19.17
CA GLY A 46 1.78 -1.66 -20.62
C GLY A 46 1.56 -0.19 -20.99
N ARG A 47 1.82 0.75 -20.08
CA ARG A 47 1.58 2.18 -20.25
C ARG A 47 2.87 2.98 -20.08
N GLN A 48 3.28 3.69 -21.14
CA GLN A 48 4.48 4.54 -21.11
C GLN A 48 4.26 5.86 -20.35
N GLN A 49 3.02 6.32 -20.26
CA GLN A 49 2.59 7.49 -19.50
C GLN A 49 1.43 7.09 -18.60
N SER A 50 1.24 7.84 -17.51
CA SER A 50 0.10 7.63 -16.63
C SER A 50 -1.22 7.75 -17.38
N MET A 51 -2.13 6.81 -17.13
CA MET A 51 -3.48 6.88 -17.70
C MET A 51 -4.29 8.09 -17.20
N PHE A 52 -3.91 8.68 -16.06
CA PHE A 52 -4.59 9.85 -15.47
C PHE A 52 -4.06 11.19 -15.95
N LEU A 53 -3.00 11.21 -16.78
CA LEU A 53 -2.42 12.46 -17.29
C LEU A 53 -3.44 13.34 -18.02
N PRO A 54 -4.34 12.82 -18.90
CA PRO A 54 -5.36 13.63 -19.54
C PRO A 54 -6.32 14.29 -18.54
N ASP A 55 -6.73 13.56 -17.48
CA ASP A 55 -7.63 14.08 -16.45
C ASP A 55 -6.95 15.16 -15.60
N ILE A 56 -5.65 15.01 -15.29
CA ILE A 56 -4.85 16.02 -14.59
C ILE A 56 -4.72 17.28 -15.45
N GLN A 57 -4.37 17.14 -16.73
CA GLN A 57 -4.20 18.26 -17.65
C GLN A 57 -5.51 19.05 -17.81
N ALA A 58 -6.62 18.36 -18.02
CA ALA A 58 -7.94 18.97 -18.15
C ALA A 58 -8.39 19.73 -16.88
N ASN A 59 -7.89 19.33 -15.70
CA ASN A 59 -8.28 19.91 -14.43
C ASN A 59 -7.16 20.69 -13.72
N THR A 60 -6.05 21.01 -14.41
CA THR A 60 -4.87 21.67 -13.80
C THR A 60 -5.22 22.96 -13.05
N THR A 61 -6.08 23.80 -13.64
CA THR A 61 -6.52 25.06 -13.01
C THR A 61 -7.25 24.80 -11.70
N LYS A 62 -8.19 23.86 -11.69
CA LYS A 62 -8.96 23.51 -10.49
C LYS A 62 -8.07 22.86 -9.43
N LEU A 63 -7.22 21.91 -9.81
CA LEU A 63 -6.25 21.30 -8.89
C LEU A 63 -5.33 22.35 -8.25
N THR A 64 -4.90 23.33 -9.04
CA THR A 64 -4.09 24.44 -8.51
C THR A 64 -4.87 25.28 -7.51
N GLN A 65 -6.14 25.58 -7.77
CA GLN A 65 -7.00 26.33 -6.84
C GLN A 65 -7.22 25.56 -5.52
N GLU A 66 -7.44 24.26 -5.60
CA GLU A 66 -7.72 23.43 -4.42
C GLU A 66 -6.47 23.17 -3.57
N ILE A 67 -5.25 23.16 -4.15
CA ILE A 67 -4.02 22.76 -3.45
C ILE A 67 -3.09 23.93 -3.12
N LYS A 68 -2.98 24.91 -4.00
CA LYS A 68 -2.02 26.01 -3.82
C LYS A 68 -2.26 26.76 -2.53
N ASN A 69 -1.18 26.99 -1.78
CA ASN A 69 -1.17 27.68 -0.49
C ASN A 69 -2.00 26.99 0.62
N LYS A 70 -2.38 25.72 0.45
CA LYS A 70 -3.13 24.95 1.45
C LYS A 70 -2.20 24.24 2.44
N LYS A 71 -2.73 23.97 3.64
CA LYS A 71 -2.12 23.11 4.64
C LYS A 71 -2.53 21.67 4.37
N VAL A 72 -1.57 20.78 4.12
CA VAL A 72 -1.80 19.38 3.80
C VAL A 72 -1.28 18.48 4.92
N LEU A 73 -2.13 17.59 5.41
CA LEU A 73 -1.78 16.51 6.32
C LEU A 73 -1.89 15.17 5.58
N VAL A 74 -0.81 14.39 5.60
CA VAL A 74 -0.77 13.04 5.04
C VAL A 74 -0.45 12.03 6.14
N ILE A 75 -1.38 11.12 6.41
CA ILE A 75 -1.24 10.03 7.38
C ILE A 75 -0.91 8.74 6.62
N GLY A 76 0.12 8.00 7.06
CA GLY A 76 0.64 6.85 6.31
C GLY A 76 1.46 7.26 5.08
N GLY A 77 2.11 8.44 5.15
CA GLY A 77 2.78 9.05 4.01
C GLY A 77 4.10 8.39 3.60
N ALA A 78 4.71 7.57 4.45
CA ALA A 78 5.90 6.79 4.11
C ALA A 78 5.57 5.48 3.37
N GLY A 79 4.29 5.10 3.28
CA GLY A 79 3.82 3.98 2.47
C GLY A 79 3.88 4.29 0.96
N SER A 80 3.81 3.24 0.12
CA SER A 80 3.90 3.38 -1.35
C SER A 80 2.86 4.33 -1.95
N ILE A 81 1.61 4.28 -1.47
CA ILE A 81 0.53 5.14 -1.99
C ILE A 81 0.64 6.54 -1.41
N GLY A 82 0.90 6.67 -0.09
CA GLY A 82 1.03 7.97 0.56
C GLY A 82 2.19 8.80 0.00
N SER A 83 3.35 8.19 -0.24
CA SER A 83 4.49 8.86 -0.88
C SER A 83 4.21 9.27 -2.32
N SER A 84 3.49 8.43 -3.07
CA SER A 84 3.07 8.74 -4.44
C SER A 84 2.02 9.87 -4.49
N TYR A 85 1.09 9.91 -3.52
CA TYR A 85 0.14 11.01 -3.36
C TYR A 85 0.85 12.33 -3.06
N ILE A 86 1.82 12.32 -2.15
CA ILE A 86 2.65 13.50 -1.85
C ILE A 86 3.30 14.02 -3.13
N LYS A 87 3.95 13.15 -3.91
CA LYS A 87 4.57 13.52 -5.19
C LYS A 87 3.58 14.07 -6.22
N ALA A 88 2.33 13.58 -6.21
CA ALA A 88 1.27 14.10 -7.10
C ALA A 88 0.77 15.49 -6.69
N VAL A 89 0.75 15.80 -5.38
CA VAL A 89 0.25 17.07 -4.82
C VAL A 89 1.30 18.19 -4.88
N LEU A 90 2.58 17.87 -4.65
CA LEU A 90 3.66 18.87 -4.55
C LEU A 90 3.79 19.81 -5.77
N PRO A 91 3.60 19.37 -7.03
CA PRO A 91 3.65 20.28 -8.20
C PRO A 91 2.64 21.44 -8.12
N PHE A 92 1.55 21.30 -7.37
CA PHE A 92 0.51 22.32 -7.18
C PHE A 92 0.81 23.29 -6.02
N ARG A 93 1.99 23.20 -5.38
CA ARG A 93 2.55 24.15 -4.43
C ARG A 93 1.69 24.40 -3.17
N PRO A 94 1.43 23.38 -2.32
CA PRO A 94 0.86 23.60 -1.00
C PRO A 94 1.80 24.48 -0.15
N ALA A 95 1.24 25.24 0.81
CA ALA A 95 2.03 26.07 1.71
C ALA A 95 2.69 25.27 2.83
N GLN A 96 2.03 24.21 3.29
CA GLN A 96 2.49 23.34 4.37
C GLN A 96 2.25 21.88 4.01
N LEU A 97 3.18 21.03 4.37
CA LEU A 97 3.04 19.57 4.29
C LEU A 97 3.50 18.95 5.60
N ILE A 98 2.57 18.34 6.33
CA ILE A 98 2.89 17.51 7.49
C ILE A 98 2.61 16.05 7.15
N VAL A 99 3.58 15.19 7.42
CA VAL A 99 3.50 13.75 7.13
C VAL A 99 3.62 12.95 8.42
N ILE A 100 2.65 12.08 8.65
CA ILE A 100 2.61 11.18 9.82
C ILE A 100 2.75 9.74 9.33
N ASP A 101 3.62 8.98 9.96
CA ASP A 101 3.76 7.53 9.74
C ASP A 101 4.35 6.86 10.99
N LEU A 102 4.13 5.55 11.14
CA LEU A 102 4.77 4.76 12.20
C LEU A 102 6.20 4.33 11.85
N SER A 103 6.55 4.37 10.55
CA SER A 103 7.86 3.97 10.05
C SER A 103 8.83 5.15 10.03
N GLU A 104 9.67 5.26 11.06
CA GLU A 104 10.74 6.26 11.12
C GLU A 104 11.69 6.17 9.91
N ASN A 105 12.12 4.95 9.57
CA ASN A 105 12.98 4.72 8.41
C ASN A 105 12.29 5.11 7.09
N GLY A 106 11.01 4.81 6.97
CA GLY A 106 10.22 5.21 5.80
C GLY A 106 10.08 6.72 5.65
N LEU A 107 9.89 7.45 6.76
CA LEU A 107 9.84 8.93 6.76
C LEU A 107 11.21 9.54 6.41
N ALA A 108 12.29 8.96 6.90
CA ALA A 108 13.66 9.39 6.56
C ALA A 108 13.92 9.20 5.06
N GLU A 109 13.53 8.05 4.51
CA GLU A 109 13.70 7.76 3.08
C GLU A 109 12.80 8.64 2.20
N LEU A 110 11.54 8.85 2.57
CA LEU A 110 10.65 9.80 1.89
C LEU A 110 11.29 11.21 1.83
N THR A 111 11.85 11.67 2.94
CA THR A 111 12.49 12.99 3.00
C THR A 111 13.69 13.07 2.06
N ARG A 112 14.55 12.03 2.02
CA ARG A 112 15.69 11.95 1.10
C ARG A 112 15.25 11.94 -0.35
N ASP A 113 14.27 11.09 -0.67
CA ASP A 113 13.71 10.95 -2.03
C ASP A 113 13.16 12.27 -2.56
N LEU A 114 12.34 12.97 -1.77
CA LEU A 114 11.80 14.27 -2.16
C LEU A 114 12.91 15.32 -2.37
N ARG A 115 13.89 15.38 -1.46
CA ARG A 115 15.00 16.37 -1.54
C ARG A 115 16.02 16.05 -2.61
N SER A 116 16.13 14.78 -3.04
CA SER A 116 17.06 14.34 -4.09
C SER A 116 16.44 14.38 -5.49
N THR A 117 15.12 14.61 -5.59
CA THR A 117 14.44 14.67 -6.88
C THR A 117 14.59 16.04 -7.50
N GLU A 118 15.28 16.13 -8.64
CA GLU A 118 15.50 17.40 -9.38
C GLU A 118 14.16 18.06 -9.75
N GLY A 119 14.04 19.35 -9.48
CA GLY A 119 12.84 20.15 -9.76
C GLY A 119 11.64 19.89 -8.86
N MET A 120 11.75 19.02 -7.84
CA MET A 120 10.68 18.77 -6.88
C MET A 120 10.44 19.99 -6.00
N TYR A 121 9.20 20.49 -6.01
CA TYR A 121 8.80 21.53 -5.07
C TYR A 121 8.62 20.92 -3.66
N ILE A 122 9.21 21.56 -2.66
CA ILE A 122 9.01 21.22 -1.25
C ILE A 122 8.61 22.51 -0.52
N PRO A 123 7.48 22.55 0.18
CA PRO A 123 7.09 23.73 0.94
C PRO A 123 8.11 24.06 2.04
N ALA A 124 8.25 25.32 2.38
CA ALA A 124 9.17 25.75 3.47
C ALA A 124 8.77 25.10 4.81
N ASP A 125 7.49 24.93 5.05
CA ASP A 125 6.96 24.19 6.20
C ASP A 125 6.65 22.74 5.81
N PHE A 126 7.72 21.95 5.68
CA PHE A 126 7.68 20.50 5.50
C PHE A 126 8.20 19.80 6.75
N ARG A 127 7.34 19.01 7.39
CA ARG A 127 7.66 18.28 8.63
C ARG A 127 7.16 16.84 8.56
N THR A 128 7.94 15.92 9.13
CA THR A 128 7.59 14.50 9.26
C THR A 128 7.62 14.10 10.74
N TYR A 129 6.67 13.27 11.17
CA TYR A 129 6.59 12.80 12.54
C TYR A 129 6.30 11.31 12.62
N THR A 130 7.09 10.60 13.42
CA THR A 130 6.84 9.19 13.76
C THR A 130 5.78 9.12 14.84
N LEU A 131 4.51 9.13 14.46
CA LEU A 131 3.37 9.17 15.36
C LEU A 131 2.25 8.22 14.88
N ASN A 132 1.49 7.69 15.84
CA ASN A 132 0.20 7.10 15.55
C ASN A 132 -0.87 8.22 15.51
N PHE A 133 -1.68 8.25 14.47
CA PHE A 133 -2.73 9.26 14.29
C PHE A 133 -3.89 9.15 15.30
N ALA A 134 -3.92 8.11 16.14
CA ALA A 134 -4.88 7.93 17.22
C ALA A 134 -4.30 8.29 18.60
N ASP A 135 -3.05 8.77 18.69
CA ASP A 135 -2.42 9.13 19.96
C ASP A 135 -2.68 10.60 20.35
N SER A 136 -2.65 10.87 21.63
CA SER A 136 -2.85 12.23 22.18
C SER A 136 -1.83 13.26 21.66
N ILE A 137 -0.61 12.82 21.32
CA ILE A 137 0.41 13.69 20.70
C ILE A 137 -0.06 14.17 19.32
N PHE A 138 -0.67 13.29 18.52
CA PHE A 138 -1.22 13.65 17.23
C PHE A 138 -2.40 14.63 17.38
N GLU A 139 -3.32 14.38 18.32
CA GLU A 139 -4.44 15.29 18.59
C GLU A 139 -3.93 16.70 18.96
N ARG A 140 -2.90 16.77 19.83
CA ARG A 140 -2.28 18.05 20.18
C ARG A 140 -1.66 18.74 18.96
N LEU A 141 -0.88 18.00 18.16
CA LEU A 141 -0.29 18.51 16.90
C LEU A 141 -1.38 19.08 15.98
N PHE A 142 -2.49 18.37 15.82
CA PHE A 142 -3.61 18.77 14.96
C PHE A 142 -4.23 20.10 15.45
N ARG A 143 -4.55 20.20 16.75
CA ARG A 143 -5.16 21.41 17.34
C ARG A 143 -4.20 22.61 17.35
N GLU A 144 -2.93 22.41 17.68
CA GLU A 144 -1.90 23.47 17.67
C GLU A 144 -1.63 24.02 16.26
N ASN A 145 -1.79 23.22 15.20
CA ASN A 145 -1.72 23.70 13.82
C ASN A 145 -3.03 24.40 13.36
N GLY A 146 -4.09 24.40 14.17
CA GLY A 146 -5.39 24.96 13.80
C GLY A 146 -6.05 24.15 12.67
N GLY A 147 -5.88 22.83 12.67
CA GLY A 147 -6.36 21.92 11.62
C GLY A 147 -5.60 22.05 10.30
N PHE A 148 -6.13 21.38 9.26
CA PHE A 148 -5.56 21.32 7.91
C PHE A 148 -6.65 21.47 6.88
N ASP A 149 -6.34 22.12 5.74
CA ASP A 149 -7.29 22.26 4.62
C ASP A 149 -7.53 20.91 3.93
N ILE A 150 -6.49 20.11 3.80
CA ILE A 150 -6.50 18.82 3.12
C ILE A 150 -5.96 17.76 4.06
N VAL A 151 -6.74 16.72 4.30
CA VAL A 151 -6.34 15.57 5.11
C VAL A 151 -6.49 14.29 4.28
N ALA A 152 -5.40 13.56 4.09
CA ALA A 152 -5.38 12.30 3.35
C ALA A 152 -4.84 11.16 4.22
N ASN A 153 -5.66 10.13 4.45
CA ASN A 153 -5.33 8.97 5.27
C ASN A 153 -5.03 7.73 4.42
N PHE A 154 -3.78 7.32 4.42
CA PHE A 154 -3.27 6.10 3.78
C PHE A 154 -2.89 5.01 4.78
N SER A 155 -3.05 5.27 6.08
CA SER A 155 -2.73 4.29 7.12
C SER A 155 -3.72 3.13 7.06
N ALA A 156 -3.22 1.92 6.82
CA ALA A 156 -4.04 0.71 6.80
C ALA A 156 -3.21 -0.55 7.02
N HIS A 157 -3.81 -1.54 7.70
CA HIS A 157 -3.40 -2.94 7.57
C HIS A 157 -4.04 -3.49 6.30
N LYS A 158 -3.24 -3.67 5.24
CA LYS A 158 -3.71 -3.95 3.87
C LYS A 158 -3.50 -5.39 3.39
N HIS A 159 -2.84 -6.23 4.19
CA HIS A 159 -2.49 -7.58 3.77
C HIS A 159 -3.52 -8.59 4.25
N VAL A 160 -4.01 -9.47 3.37
CA VAL A 160 -4.82 -10.66 3.73
C VAL A 160 -4.05 -11.56 4.71
N ARG A 161 -2.72 -11.56 4.65
CA ARG A 161 -1.82 -12.20 5.62
C ARG A 161 -2.11 -11.82 7.10
N SER A 162 -2.74 -10.66 7.35
CA SER A 162 -3.13 -10.20 8.68
C SER A 162 -4.37 -10.90 9.25
N GLU A 163 -4.87 -11.96 8.62
CA GLU A 163 -6.05 -12.72 9.06
C GLU A 163 -5.72 -14.06 9.72
N LYS A 164 -4.52 -14.21 10.24
CA LYS A 164 -4.03 -15.51 10.75
C LYS A 164 -4.64 -15.93 12.09
N ASP A 165 -4.91 -15.00 12.99
CA ASP A 165 -5.43 -15.25 14.34
C ASP A 165 -6.26 -14.08 14.86
N LYS A 166 -6.85 -14.25 16.06
CA LYS A 166 -7.68 -13.22 16.70
C LYS A 166 -6.95 -11.90 16.95
N TYR A 167 -5.67 -11.94 17.30
CA TYR A 167 -4.87 -10.75 17.61
C TYR A 167 -4.56 -9.94 16.35
N SER A 168 -4.20 -10.63 15.28
CA SER A 168 -3.95 -10.00 13.98
C SER A 168 -5.21 -9.36 13.41
N VAL A 169 -6.36 -10.05 13.55
CA VAL A 169 -7.67 -9.55 13.10
C VAL A 169 -8.13 -8.36 13.94
N GLN A 170 -7.95 -8.40 15.27
CA GLN A 170 -8.22 -7.27 16.14
C GLN A 170 -7.38 -6.06 15.75
N ALA A 171 -6.05 -6.23 15.64
CA ALA A 171 -5.15 -5.14 15.25
C ALA A 171 -5.51 -4.53 13.89
N LEU A 172 -5.97 -5.36 12.93
CA LEU A 172 -6.43 -4.91 11.62
C LEU A 172 -7.68 -4.04 11.74
N LEU A 173 -8.71 -4.48 12.46
CA LEU A 173 -9.97 -3.75 12.63
C LEU A 173 -9.78 -2.49 13.51
N GLU A 174 -8.98 -2.58 14.57
CA GLU A 174 -8.63 -1.41 15.37
C GLU A 174 -7.96 -0.32 14.51
N ASN A 175 -6.99 -0.70 13.68
CA ASN A 175 -6.29 0.28 12.86
C ASN A 175 -7.17 0.83 11.73
N ASN A 176 -7.86 -0.04 11.00
CA ASN A 176 -8.58 0.36 9.78
C ASN A 176 -9.92 1.04 10.08
N VAL A 177 -10.52 0.79 11.24
CA VAL A 177 -11.89 1.25 11.53
C VAL A 177 -11.95 2.05 12.84
N ILE A 178 -11.58 1.47 13.99
CA ILE A 178 -11.75 2.12 15.29
C ILE A 178 -10.89 3.38 15.41
N LYS A 179 -9.62 3.33 15.02
CA LYS A 179 -8.75 4.50 14.99
C LYS A 179 -9.16 5.51 13.93
N ALA A 180 -9.68 5.03 12.78
CA ALA A 180 -10.23 5.91 11.76
C ALA A 180 -11.41 6.74 12.30
N LYS A 181 -12.30 6.15 13.12
CA LYS A 181 -13.36 6.91 13.80
C LYS A 181 -12.80 8.02 14.67
N ARG A 182 -11.80 7.75 15.51
CA ARG A 182 -11.16 8.78 16.36
C ARG A 182 -10.60 9.94 15.52
N LEU A 183 -10.00 9.64 14.38
CA LEU A 183 -9.55 10.67 13.45
C LEU A 183 -10.73 11.51 12.95
N LEU A 184 -11.80 10.88 12.49
CA LEU A 184 -12.98 11.56 11.96
C LEU A 184 -13.66 12.44 13.03
N ASP A 185 -13.75 11.97 14.27
CA ASP A 185 -14.25 12.74 15.40
C ASP A 185 -13.40 14.00 15.62
N LEU A 186 -12.07 13.87 15.61
CA LEU A 186 -11.14 15.00 15.72
C LEU A 186 -11.29 15.99 14.55
N LEU A 187 -11.46 15.49 13.33
CA LEU A 187 -11.68 16.35 12.16
C LEU A 187 -13.00 17.12 12.22
N THR A 188 -13.99 16.65 12.99
CA THR A 188 -15.25 17.38 13.19
C THR A 188 -15.05 18.66 14.02
N GLU A 189 -14.02 18.74 14.87
CA GLU A 189 -13.70 19.94 15.65
C GLU A 189 -13.20 21.09 14.76
N ILE A 190 -12.38 20.77 13.75
CA ILE A 190 -11.82 21.71 12.77
C ILE A 190 -11.89 21.05 11.40
N PRO A 191 -13.04 21.17 10.70
CA PRO A 191 -13.30 20.43 9.48
C PRO A 191 -12.35 20.81 8.33
N PRO A 192 -11.77 19.81 7.62
CA PRO A 192 -10.99 20.08 6.42
C PRO A 192 -11.90 20.45 5.23
N GLN A 193 -11.31 21.10 4.23
CA GLN A 193 -11.96 21.34 2.95
C GLN A 193 -12.05 20.06 2.11
N HIS A 194 -11.08 19.16 2.29
CA HIS A 194 -11.02 17.85 1.64
C HIS A 194 -10.51 16.78 2.61
N PHE A 195 -11.30 15.74 2.79
CA PHE A 195 -10.85 14.51 3.47
C PHE A 195 -10.87 13.35 2.48
N PHE A 196 -9.76 12.65 2.41
CA PHE A 196 -9.59 11.43 1.60
C PHE A 196 -9.11 10.28 2.48
N CYS A 197 -9.71 9.10 2.33
CA CYS A 197 -9.23 7.88 2.95
C CYS A 197 -9.13 6.78 1.89
N VAL A 198 -7.96 6.16 1.76
CA VAL A 198 -7.74 5.15 0.72
C VAL A 198 -8.57 3.88 0.95
N SER A 199 -9.23 3.38 -0.11
CA SER A 199 -9.90 2.08 -0.14
C SER A 199 -9.24 1.13 -1.15
N THR A 200 -9.91 0.06 -1.51
CA THR A 200 -9.40 -1.01 -2.37
C THR A 200 -10.54 -1.66 -3.15
N ASP A 201 -10.21 -2.30 -4.27
CA ASP A 201 -11.09 -3.20 -5.02
C ASP A 201 -11.74 -4.28 -4.15
N LYS A 202 -11.04 -4.76 -3.12
CA LYS A 202 -11.52 -5.80 -2.19
C LYS A 202 -12.68 -5.37 -1.28
N ALA A 203 -12.95 -4.06 -1.19
CA ALA A 203 -14.07 -3.51 -0.44
C ALA A 203 -15.40 -3.59 -1.19
N ALA A 204 -15.38 -3.71 -2.53
CA ALA A 204 -16.60 -3.79 -3.36
C ALA A 204 -17.43 -5.03 -3.02
N ASN A 205 -16.79 -6.19 -3.01
CA ASN A 205 -17.42 -7.47 -2.70
C ASN A 205 -16.47 -8.31 -1.84
N PRO A 206 -16.40 -8.05 -0.52
CA PRO A 206 -15.41 -8.64 0.36
C PRO A 206 -15.62 -10.13 0.58
N VAL A 207 -14.54 -10.93 0.48
CA VAL A 207 -14.50 -12.36 0.83
C VAL A 207 -13.47 -12.65 1.92
N ASN A 208 -12.83 -11.62 2.43
CA ASN A 208 -11.85 -11.70 3.50
C ASN A 208 -12.04 -10.54 4.50
N ILE A 209 -11.51 -10.71 5.71
CA ILE A 209 -11.68 -9.73 6.79
C ILE A 209 -11.04 -8.39 6.45
N MET A 210 -9.91 -8.39 5.73
CA MET A 210 -9.26 -7.15 5.31
C MET A 210 -10.16 -6.36 4.35
N GLY A 211 -10.76 -7.01 3.35
CA GLY A 211 -11.74 -6.40 2.45
C GLY A 211 -12.98 -5.91 3.20
N ALA A 212 -13.51 -6.74 4.12
CA ALA A 212 -14.63 -6.36 4.99
C ALA A 212 -14.30 -5.13 5.86
N SER A 213 -13.10 -5.07 6.44
CA SER A 213 -12.65 -3.91 7.23
C SER A 213 -12.62 -2.63 6.41
N LYS A 214 -12.22 -2.73 5.13
CA LYS A 214 -12.22 -1.60 4.22
C LYS A 214 -13.64 -1.19 3.80
N ARG A 215 -14.56 -2.14 3.65
CA ARG A 215 -15.97 -1.84 3.41
C ARG A 215 -16.60 -1.13 4.63
N VAL A 216 -16.34 -1.61 5.84
CA VAL A 216 -16.78 -0.93 7.08
C VAL A 216 -16.18 0.47 7.16
N MET A 217 -14.90 0.64 6.80
CA MET A 217 -14.25 1.96 6.75
C MET A 217 -14.94 2.87 5.72
N GLU A 218 -15.33 2.37 4.54
CA GLU A 218 -16.11 3.17 3.57
C GLU A 218 -17.44 3.63 4.19
N ASP A 219 -18.21 2.71 4.78
CA ASP A 219 -19.47 3.06 5.46
C ASP A 219 -19.25 4.09 6.59
N LEU A 220 -18.15 3.95 7.35
CA LEU A 220 -17.77 4.88 8.41
C LEU A 220 -17.46 6.29 7.86
N ILE A 221 -16.56 6.41 6.88
CA ILE A 221 -16.18 7.75 6.37
C ILE A 221 -17.35 8.43 5.69
N MET A 222 -18.22 7.68 4.99
CA MET A 222 -19.42 8.21 4.35
C MET A 222 -20.45 8.72 5.38
N ALA A 223 -20.53 8.11 6.57
CA ALA A 223 -21.37 8.59 7.66
C ALA A 223 -20.98 9.98 8.22
N TYR A 224 -19.78 10.50 7.84
CA TYR A 224 -19.34 11.86 8.18
C TYR A 224 -19.46 12.85 7.02
N SER A 225 -20.00 12.45 5.89
CA SER A 225 -20.06 13.26 4.66
C SER A 225 -20.95 14.49 4.76
N ASP A 226 -21.80 14.58 5.78
CA ASP A 226 -22.61 15.74 6.15
C ASP A 226 -21.86 16.77 7.04
N ARG A 227 -20.72 16.35 7.63
CA ARG A 227 -19.90 17.18 8.55
C ARG A 227 -18.75 17.88 7.83
N PHE A 228 -18.14 17.21 6.87
CA PHE A 228 -17.10 17.73 5.98
C PHE A 228 -17.02 16.90 4.70
N PRO A 229 -16.44 17.45 3.60
CA PRO A 229 -16.33 16.70 2.34
C PRO A 229 -15.46 15.45 2.48
N VAL A 230 -16.01 14.29 2.09
CA VAL A 230 -15.37 12.98 2.19
C VAL A 230 -15.34 12.31 0.82
N THR A 231 -14.17 11.83 0.41
CA THR A 231 -14.01 11.01 -0.81
C THR A 231 -13.12 9.81 -0.55
N THR A 232 -13.24 8.79 -1.39
CA THR A 232 -12.37 7.62 -1.37
C THR A 232 -12.13 7.10 -2.77
N ALA A 233 -11.18 6.16 -2.93
CA ALA A 233 -10.93 5.48 -4.18
C ALA A 233 -10.70 3.98 -3.95
N ARG A 234 -11.38 3.15 -4.74
CA ARG A 234 -11.12 1.72 -4.89
C ARG A 234 -10.21 1.55 -6.09
N PHE A 235 -9.03 1.02 -5.91
CA PHE A 235 -8.12 0.81 -7.03
C PHE A 235 -7.34 -0.49 -6.94
N ALA A 236 -6.71 -0.80 -8.05
CA ALA A 236 -6.00 -2.03 -8.34
C ALA A 236 -4.73 -2.21 -7.49
N ASN A 237 -4.05 -3.33 -7.68
CA ASN A 237 -2.75 -3.56 -7.06
C ASN A 237 -1.73 -2.53 -7.57
N VAL A 238 -1.01 -1.90 -6.63
CA VAL A 238 0.10 -1.02 -6.99
C VAL A 238 1.33 -1.87 -7.28
N ALA A 239 1.84 -1.76 -8.51
CA ALA A 239 2.99 -2.53 -8.97
C ALA A 239 4.22 -2.27 -8.08
N PHE A 240 4.87 -3.34 -7.62
CA PHE A 240 6.07 -3.29 -6.75
C PHE A 240 5.89 -2.44 -5.48
N SER A 241 4.66 -2.30 -4.97
CA SER A 241 4.42 -1.62 -3.69
C SER A 241 5.05 -2.37 -2.52
N ASN A 242 5.42 -1.64 -1.46
CA ASN A 242 6.02 -2.20 -0.24
C ASN A 242 5.19 -3.37 0.31
N GLY A 243 5.87 -4.51 0.54
CA GLY A 243 5.25 -5.74 1.02
C GLY A 243 4.44 -6.51 -0.02
N SER A 244 4.41 -6.09 -1.29
CA SER A 244 3.79 -6.87 -2.37
C SER A 244 4.69 -8.04 -2.80
N LEU A 245 4.08 -9.06 -3.41
CA LEU A 245 4.82 -10.21 -3.94
C LEU A 245 5.91 -9.79 -4.96
N PRO A 246 5.63 -8.94 -5.96
CA PRO A 246 6.66 -8.48 -6.88
C PRO A 246 7.82 -7.72 -6.21
N ALA A 247 7.54 -6.88 -5.20
CA ALA A 247 8.59 -6.20 -4.44
C ALA A 247 9.49 -7.21 -3.70
N SER A 248 8.92 -8.31 -3.19
CA SER A 248 9.68 -9.35 -2.51
C SER A 248 10.67 -10.09 -3.43
N TRP A 249 10.45 -10.09 -4.75
CA TRP A 249 11.39 -10.72 -5.70
C TRP A 249 12.72 -9.99 -5.74
N LEU A 250 12.75 -8.67 -5.60
CA LEU A 250 13.98 -7.88 -5.50
C LEU A 250 14.81 -8.30 -4.26
N ASP A 251 14.14 -8.43 -3.10
CA ASP A 251 14.81 -8.88 -1.88
C ASP A 251 15.30 -10.33 -2.00
N ARG A 252 14.49 -11.22 -2.58
CA ARG A 252 14.87 -12.63 -2.80
C ARG A 252 16.04 -12.74 -3.75
N LEU A 253 16.05 -11.97 -4.83
CA LEU A 253 17.15 -11.95 -5.79
C LEU A 253 18.46 -11.52 -5.10
N SER A 254 18.43 -10.45 -4.31
CA SER A 254 19.60 -9.96 -3.57
C SER A 254 20.15 -10.98 -2.56
N LYS A 255 19.27 -11.84 -2.02
CA LYS A 255 19.59 -12.90 -1.05
C LYS A 255 19.83 -14.27 -1.71
N LYS A 256 19.81 -14.36 -3.04
CA LYS A 256 19.87 -15.63 -3.80
C LYS A 256 18.82 -16.65 -3.32
N GLN A 257 17.59 -16.20 -3.12
CA GLN A 257 16.47 -17.05 -2.72
C GLN A 257 15.54 -17.31 -3.90
N PRO A 258 14.86 -18.48 -3.97
CA PRO A 258 13.95 -18.80 -5.06
C PRO A 258 12.81 -17.79 -5.16
N LEU A 259 12.31 -17.55 -6.38
CA LEU A 259 11.08 -16.79 -6.58
C LEU A 259 9.86 -17.71 -6.56
N VAL A 260 8.73 -17.16 -6.12
CA VAL A 260 7.43 -17.84 -6.16
C VAL A 260 6.40 -16.95 -6.82
N ALA A 261 5.47 -17.57 -7.57
CA ALA A 261 4.36 -16.83 -8.16
C ALA A 261 3.14 -17.74 -8.35
N PRO A 262 1.91 -17.26 -7.99
CA PRO A 262 0.68 -17.96 -8.31
C PRO A 262 0.37 -17.87 -9.81
N THR A 263 -0.19 -18.96 -10.38
CA THR A 263 -0.52 -19.07 -11.81
C THR A 263 -1.95 -18.72 -12.15
N ASP A 264 -2.85 -18.82 -11.17
CA ASP A 264 -4.31 -18.73 -11.33
C ASP A 264 -4.92 -17.42 -10.82
N VAL A 265 -4.07 -16.50 -10.34
CA VAL A 265 -4.51 -15.20 -9.82
C VAL A 265 -4.22 -14.11 -10.83
N LYS A 266 -5.27 -13.46 -11.33
CA LYS A 266 -5.19 -12.30 -12.22
C LYS A 266 -5.49 -11.01 -11.47
N ARG A 267 -4.75 -9.95 -11.75
CA ARG A 267 -4.95 -8.63 -11.11
C ARG A 267 -4.82 -7.51 -12.12
N TYR A 268 -5.56 -6.45 -11.85
CA TYR A 268 -5.27 -5.14 -12.43
C TYR A 268 -4.09 -4.51 -11.72
N PHE A 269 -3.28 -3.77 -12.46
CA PHE A 269 -2.14 -3.04 -11.90
C PHE A 269 -2.19 -1.56 -12.29
N VAL A 270 -1.83 -0.73 -11.33
CA VAL A 270 -1.47 0.67 -11.53
C VAL A 270 -0.01 0.88 -11.13
N SER A 271 0.64 1.86 -11.76
CA SER A 271 1.99 2.24 -11.34
C SER A 271 1.97 2.99 -9.99
N PRO A 272 3.09 3.10 -9.26
CA PRO A 272 3.17 3.96 -8.09
C PRO A 272 2.72 5.39 -8.37
N GLU A 273 3.14 5.98 -9.49
CA GLU A 273 2.71 7.30 -9.94
C GLU A 273 1.19 7.40 -10.09
N GLU A 274 0.58 6.45 -10.81
CA GLU A 274 -0.86 6.39 -11.02
C GLU A 274 -1.63 6.24 -9.70
N SER A 275 -1.08 5.50 -8.73
CA SER A 275 -1.71 5.34 -7.41
C SER A 275 -1.82 6.66 -6.63
N GLY A 276 -0.82 7.52 -6.72
CA GLY A 276 -0.86 8.86 -6.12
C GLY A 276 -1.82 9.80 -6.85
N GLN A 277 -1.82 9.73 -8.17
CA GLN A 277 -2.64 10.59 -9.02
C GLN A 277 -4.13 10.32 -8.87
N ILE A 278 -4.57 9.04 -8.82
CA ILE A 278 -5.98 8.73 -8.58
C ILE A 278 -6.44 9.24 -7.21
N CYS A 279 -5.61 9.10 -6.17
CA CYS A 279 -5.93 9.61 -4.84
C CYS A 279 -6.02 11.14 -4.81
N MET A 280 -5.12 11.84 -5.50
CA MET A 280 -5.16 13.30 -5.64
C MET A 280 -6.42 13.76 -6.38
N LEU A 281 -6.73 13.15 -7.53
CA LEU A 281 -7.92 13.49 -8.33
C LEU A 281 -9.20 13.25 -7.52
N ALA A 282 -9.32 12.11 -6.85
CA ALA A 282 -10.47 11.80 -6.00
C ALA A 282 -10.61 12.78 -4.83
N CYS A 283 -9.50 13.10 -4.14
CA CYS A 283 -9.49 14.01 -3.01
C CYS A 283 -9.92 15.43 -3.42
N MET A 284 -9.36 15.97 -4.51
CA MET A 284 -9.51 17.38 -4.87
C MET A 284 -10.73 17.67 -5.76
N LEU A 285 -11.14 16.71 -6.58
CA LEU A 285 -12.18 16.92 -7.59
C LEU A 285 -13.47 16.17 -7.29
N GLY A 286 -13.46 15.29 -6.29
CA GLY A 286 -14.63 14.55 -5.86
C GLY A 286 -15.64 15.40 -5.12
N LYS A 287 -16.93 15.08 -5.31
CA LYS A 287 -18.00 15.57 -4.43
C LYS A 287 -18.05 14.69 -3.18
N SER A 288 -18.50 15.26 -2.07
CA SER A 288 -18.67 14.49 -0.83
C SER A 288 -19.54 13.26 -1.05
N GLY A 289 -19.09 12.10 -0.59
CA GLY A 289 -19.81 10.83 -0.73
C GLY A 289 -19.45 10.02 -1.99
N GLU A 290 -18.54 10.48 -2.86
CA GLU A 290 -18.15 9.76 -4.06
C GLU A 290 -17.00 8.76 -3.83
N ILE A 291 -17.07 7.61 -4.54
CA ILE A 291 -16.03 6.60 -4.58
C ILE A 291 -15.46 6.54 -6.00
N PHE A 292 -14.18 6.75 -6.14
CA PHE A 292 -13.48 6.73 -7.43
C PHE A 292 -12.89 5.36 -7.74
N PHE A 293 -12.78 5.02 -9.03
CA PHE A 293 -12.08 3.83 -9.49
C PHE A 293 -11.45 4.04 -10.87
N PRO A 294 -10.35 3.32 -11.21
CA PRO A 294 -9.73 3.43 -12.54
C PRO A 294 -10.55 2.66 -13.58
N LYS A 295 -10.71 3.22 -14.78
CA LYS A 295 -11.35 2.55 -15.92
C LYS A 295 -10.39 1.56 -16.57
N LEU A 296 -10.15 0.43 -15.94
CA LEU A 296 -9.32 -0.64 -16.46
C LEU A 296 -10.18 -1.70 -17.16
N LYS A 297 -9.69 -2.19 -18.32
CA LYS A 297 -10.38 -3.21 -19.13
C LYS A 297 -9.85 -4.60 -18.75
N GLU A 298 -10.70 -5.61 -18.86
CA GLU A 298 -10.37 -7.01 -18.52
C GLU A 298 -9.08 -7.50 -19.18
N GLY A 299 -8.83 -7.16 -20.44
CA GLY A 299 -7.59 -7.51 -21.15
C GLY A 299 -6.31 -6.89 -20.59
N GLN A 300 -6.40 -5.97 -19.61
CA GLN A 300 -5.25 -5.35 -18.92
C GLN A 300 -4.86 -6.09 -17.63
N MET A 301 -5.59 -7.14 -17.26
CA MET A 301 -5.20 -7.98 -16.13
C MET A 301 -3.94 -8.79 -16.46
N LYS A 302 -3.06 -8.93 -15.48
CA LYS A 302 -1.84 -9.74 -15.54
C LYS A 302 -1.86 -10.82 -14.47
N THR A 303 -1.24 -11.98 -14.75
CA THR A 303 -0.94 -12.97 -13.73
C THR A 303 0.39 -12.66 -13.06
N PHE A 304 0.55 -13.03 -11.79
CA PHE A 304 1.85 -12.89 -11.13
C PHE A 304 2.93 -13.74 -11.80
N SER A 305 2.58 -14.91 -12.32
CA SER A 305 3.52 -15.78 -13.05
C SER A 305 4.06 -15.11 -14.32
N SER A 306 3.22 -14.43 -15.12
CA SER A 306 3.70 -13.72 -16.31
C SER A 306 4.64 -12.56 -15.96
N ILE A 307 4.33 -11.79 -14.88
CA ILE A 307 5.22 -10.72 -14.44
C ILE A 307 6.54 -11.28 -13.89
N CYS A 308 6.50 -12.43 -13.20
CA CYS A 308 7.70 -13.11 -12.70
C CYS A 308 8.62 -13.58 -13.85
N ASP A 309 8.04 -14.13 -14.92
CA ASP A 309 8.79 -14.53 -16.12
C ASP A 309 9.52 -13.33 -16.74
N ASP A 310 8.79 -12.25 -16.97
CA ASP A 310 9.36 -11.01 -17.52
C ASP A 310 10.43 -10.43 -16.58
N PHE A 311 10.22 -10.48 -15.26
CA PHE A 311 11.18 -9.99 -14.27
C PHE A 311 12.49 -10.77 -14.28
N ILE A 312 12.44 -12.11 -14.32
CA ILE A 312 13.63 -12.97 -14.39
C ILE A 312 14.42 -12.67 -15.65
N MET A 313 13.73 -12.58 -16.80
CA MET A 313 14.34 -12.26 -18.09
C MET A 313 14.97 -10.85 -18.08
N ALA A 314 14.29 -9.85 -17.52
CA ALA A 314 14.82 -8.49 -17.39
C ALA A 314 16.06 -8.41 -16.48
N MET A 315 16.18 -9.34 -15.51
CA MET A 315 17.36 -9.49 -14.67
C MET A 315 18.50 -10.27 -15.33
N GLY A 316 18.33 -10.72 -16.58
CA GLY A 316 19.34 -11.42 -17.35
C GLY A 316 19.45 -12.92 -17.05
N TYR A 317 18.42 -13.49 -16.45
CA TYR A 317 18.35 -14.92 -16.14
C TYR A 317 17.32 -15.65 -17.01
N GLU A 318 17.54 -16.96 -17.17
CA GLU A 318 16.55 -17.91 -17.62
C GLU A 318 15.93 -18.61 -16.42
N LYS A 319 14.60 -18.84 -16.44
CA LYS A 319 13.92 -19.51 -15.34
C LYS A 319 14.22 -20.99 -15.30
N LYS A 320 14.43 -21.53 -14.10
CA LYS A 320 14.45 -22.96 -13.81
C LYS A 320 13.30 -23.32 -12.88
N ASN A 321 12.31 -24.02 -13.40
CA ASN A 321 11.12 -24.39 -12.63
C ASN A 321 11.41 -25.54 -11.69
N PHE A 322 10.81 -25.49 -10.49
CA PHE A 322 10.81 -26.56 -9.50
C PHE A 322 9.39 -26.80 -9.02
N ASP A 323 9.08 -28.06 -8.70
CA ASP A 323 7.77 -28.46 -8.21
C ASP A 323 7.61 -28.19 -6.72
N THR A 324 8.72 -28.14 -5.98
CA THR A 324 8.71 -27.92 -4.51
C THR A 324 9.64 -26.79 -4.09
N ASP A 325 9.23 -26.10 -3.01
CA ASP A 325 10.04 -25.08 -2.34
C ASP A 325 11.40 -25.63 -1.87
N ALA A 326 11.43 -26.90 -1.44
CA ALA A 326 12.64 -27.53 -0.90
C ALA A 326 13.70 -27.72 -1.99
N GLU A 327 13.30 -28.20 -3.18
CA GLU A 327 14.20 -28.37 -4.32
C GLU A 327 14.72 -27.03 -4.84
N ALA A 328 13.84 -26.04 -4.95
CA ALA A 328 14.21 -24.70 -5.38
C ALA A 328 15.22 -24.06 -4.41
N ARG A 329 15.03 -24.20 -3.09
CA ARG A 329 15.98 -23.69 -2.08
C ARG A 329 17.32 -24.41 -2.15
N ARG A 330 17.33 -25.73 -2.35
CA ARG A 330 18.57 -26.48 -2.51
C ARG A 330 19.34 -25.98 -3.72
N PHE A 331 18.68 -25.89 -4.88
CA PHE A 331 19.30 -25.35 -6.07
C PHE A 331 19.85 -23.94 -5.85
N ALA A 332 19.08 -23.04 -5.24
CA ALA A 332 19.51 -21.68 -4.96
C ALA A 332 20.76 -21.62 -4.07
N SER A 333 20.89 -22.53 -3.08
CA SER A 333 22.05 -22.59 -2.18
C SER A 333 23.31 -23.10 -2.86
N GLU A 334 23.17 -23.91 -3.90
CA GLU A 334 24.26 -24.53 -4.67
C GLU A 334 24.55 -23.77 -5.98
N MET A 335 23.76 -22.73 -6.29
CA MET A 335 23.81 -22.01 -7.57
C MET A 335 25.14 -21.25 -7.73
N PRO A 336 25.92 -21.53 -8.81
CA PRO A 336 27.15 -20.80 -9.12
C PRO A 336 26.89 -19.27 -9.26
N ALA A 337 27.93 -18.48 -9.01
CA ALA A 337 27.84 -17.04 -9.11
C ALA A 337 27.57 -16.53 -10.54
N ASP A 338 28.01 -17.29 -11.54
CA ASP A 338 27.84 -17.02 -12.97
C ASP A 338 26.65 -17.75 -13.59
N SER A 339 25.81 -18.38 -12.79
CA SER A 339 24.61 -19.09 -13.26
C SER A 339 23.72 -18.17 -14.09
N LYS A 340 23.29 -18.68 -15.24
CA LYS A 340 22.26 -18.05 -16.06
C LYS A 340 20.85 -18.51 -15.72
N LEU A 341 20.72 -19.54 -14.85
CA LEU A 341 19.45 -20.11 -14.43
C LEU A 341 19.06 -19.55 -13.06
N TYR A 342 17.79 -19.19 -12.89
CA TYR A 342 17.25 -18.75 -11.60
C TYR A 342 16.06 -19.62 -11.16
N PRO A 343 16.02 -20.09 -9.89
CA PRO A 343 14.99 -21.03 -9.42
C PRO A 343 13.67 -20.33 -9.18
N VAL A 344 12.59 -20.93 -9.71
CA VAL A 344 11.21 -20.45 -9.58
C VAL A 344 10.30 -21.60 -9.19
N VAL A 345 9.32 -21.31 -8.33
CA VAL A 345 8.22 -22.22 -8.00
C VAL A 345 6.91 -21.57 -8.40
N TYR A 346 6.14 -22.24 -9.25
CA TYR A 346 4.79 -21.85 -9.61
C TYR A 346 3.78 -22.72 -8.89
N SER A 347 2.79 -22.10 -8.24
CA SER A 347 1.75 -22.81 -7.51
C SER A 347 0.37 -22.21 -7.81
N LYS A 348 -0.68 -22.99 -7.58
CA LYS A 348 -2.02 -22.43 -7.49
C LYS A 348 -2.23 -21.76 -6.16
N SER A 349 -3.13 -20.76 -6.13
CA SER A 349 -3.55 -20.15 -4.89
C SER A 349 -4.47 -21.10 -4.11
N ASP A 350 -4.09 -21.38 -2.85
CA ASP A 350 -4.85 -22.23 -1.93
C ASP A 350 -5.04 -21.57 -0.56
N THR A 351 -4.85 -20.24 -0.49
CA THR A 351 -4.96 -19.48 0.75
C THR A 351 -6.37 -18.93 0.97
N THR A 352 -6.73 -18.74 2.25
CA THR A 352 -8.00 -18.13 2.67
C THR A 352 -8.17 -16.74 2.05
N GLY A 353 -9.38 -16.44 1.56
CA GLY A 353 -9.80 -15.09 1.14
C GLY A 353 -9.19 -14.57 -0.15
N GLU A 354 -8.60 -15.41 -1.01
CA GLU A 354 -8.06 -14.98 -2.30
C GLU A 354 -9.06 -15.27 -3.44
N LYS A 355 -9.42 -14.23 -4.21
CA LYS A 355 -10.25 -14.32 -5.41
C LYS A 355 -9.39 -14.51 -6.66
N SER A 356 -9.98 -15.10 -7.72
CA SER A 356 -9.37 -15.19 -9.05
C SER A 356 -9.15 -13.81 -9.69
N TYR A 357 -10.10 -12.90 -9.50
CA TYR A 357 -10.03 -11.48 -9.93
C TYR A 357 -10.82 -10.60 -8.98
N GLU A 358 -10.59 -9.30 -9.02
CA GLU A 358 -11.24 -8.30 -8.17
C GLU A 358 -12.08 -7.33 -9.00
N GLU A 359 -13.09 -6.74 -8.36
CA GLU A 359 -14.04 -5.81 -8.96
C GLU A 359 -13.96 -4.46 -8.26
N PHE A 360 -14.19 -3.37 -9.00
CA PHE A 360 -14.19 -2.02 -8.42
C PHE A 360 -15.55 -1.59 -7.88
N PHE A 361 -16.63 -2.17 -8.40
CA PHE A 361 -18.01 -1.84 -8.06
C PHE A 361 -18.88 -3.10 -8.14
N VAL A 362 -20.06 -3.04 -7.53
CA VAL A 362 -21.03 -4.13 -7.52
C VAL A 362 -22.29 -3.75 -8.30
N GLU A 363 -23.08 -4.76 -8.67
CA GLU A 363 -24.35 -4.54 -9.33
C GLU A 363 -25.27 -3.67 -8.46
N GLY A 364 -25.94 -2.67 -9.08
CA GLY A 364 -26.82 -1.72 -8.40
C GLY A 364 -26.12 -0.45 -7.89
N GLU A 365 -24.79 -0.35 -7.90
CA GLU A 365 -24.11 0.93 -7.68
C GLU A 365 -24.28 1.84 -8.90
N LYS A 366 -24.67 3.11 -8.68
CA LYS A 366 -24.82 4.10 -9.76
C LYS A 366 -23.46 4.62 -10.17
N ILE A 367 -23.10 4.45 -11.45
CA ILE A 367 -21.75 4.73 -11.96
C ILE A 367 -21.81 5.87 -12.97
N ASP A 368 -20.98 6.91 -12.75
CA ASP A 368 -20.62 7.92 -13.76
C ASP A 368 -19.27 7.57 -14.40
N ILE A 369 -19.28 7.32 -15.70
CA ILE A 369 -18.08 7.09 -16.49
C ILE A 369 -17.80 8.21 -17.50
N GLN A 370 -18.53 9.33 -17.44
CA GLN A 370 -18.43 10.42 -18.40
C GLN A 370 -17.60 11.60 -17.91
N ARG A 371 -17.58 11.86 -16.59
CA ARG A 371 -16.95 13.04 -15.99
C ARG A 371 -15.43 13.09 -16.16
N PHE A 372 -14.77 11.94 -16.20
CA PHE A 372 -13.32 11.83 -16.42
C PHE A 372 -12.99 10.87 -17.55
N THR A 373 -11.82 11.05 -18.17
CA THR A 373 -11.34 10.17 -19.24
C THR A 373 -10.99 8.78 -18.70
N SER A 374 -10.25 8.72 -17.59
CA SER A 374 -9.65 7.49 -17.07
C SER A 374 -10.22 7.04 -15.72
N LEU A 375 -11.11 7.83 -15.12
CA LEU A 375 -11.75 7.52 -13.85
C LEU A 375 -13.25 7.28 -14.02
N GLY A 376 -13.75 6.26 -13.33
CA GLY A 376 -15.17 6.09 -13.04
C GLY A 376 -15.45 6.52 -11.60
N ILE A 377 -16.70 6.83 -11.33
CA ILE A 377 -17.18 7.30 -10.03
C ILE A 377 -18.42 6.50 -9.68
N ILE A 378 -18.47 6.02 -8.45
CA ILE A 378 -19.71 5.52 -7.85
C ILE A 378 -20.36 6.72 -7.18
N GLU A 379 -21.53 7.11 -7.71
CA GLU A 379 -22.36 8.20 -7.21
C GLU A 379 -23.46 7.68 -6.31
N GLU A 380 -24.07 8.57 -5.52
CA GLU A 380 -25.26 8.25 -4.71
C GLU A 380 -25.04 7.01 -3.82
N VAL A 381 -23.84 6.90 -3.24
CA VAL A 381 -23.52 5.81 -2.33
C VAL A 381 -24.55 5.78 -1.20
N LYS A 382 -25.17 4.60 -0.95
CA LYS A 382 -26.11 4.44 0.15
C LYS A 382 -25.36 4.64 1.47
N ILE A 383 -25.57 5.79 2.09
CA ILE A 383 -24.96 6.13 3.37
C ILE A 383 -25.71 5.39 4.49
N ARG A 384 -24.95 4.62 5.29
CA ARG A 384 -25.48 4.07 6.54
C ARG A 384 -25.65 5.20 7.56
N PRO A 385 -26.72 5.17 8.37
CA PRO A 385 -26.86 6.12 9.49
C PRO A 385 -25.67 6.03 10.41
N TYR A 386 -25.15 7.18 10.84
CA TYR A 386 -24.01 7.24 11.77
C TYR A 386 -24.22 6.37 13.01
N ALA A 387 -25.43 6.41 13.61
CA ALA A 387 -25.76 5.62 14.80
C ALA A 387 -25.66 4.08 14.58
N GLU A 388 -25.92 3.59 13.36
CA GLU A 388 -25.77 2.18 13.03
C GLU A 388 -24.29 1.77 12.96
N VAL A 389 -23.47 2.62 12.34
CA VAL A 389 -22.03 2.38 12.25
C VAL A 389 -21.40 2.48 13.63
N ASP A 390 -21.74 3.49 14.41
CA ASP A 390 -21.21 3.72 15.75
C ASP A 390 -21.54 2.56 16.69
N LYS A 391 -22.79 2.09 16.69
CA LYS A 391 -23.21 0.90 17.44
C LYS A 391 -22.39 -0.34 17.07
N PHE A 392 -22.16 -0.57 15.79
CA PHE A 392 -21.33 -1.70 15.36
C PHE A 392 -19.88 -1.58 15.88
N LEU A 393 -19.32 -0.38 15.90
CA LEU A 393 -17.96 -0.15 16.45
C LEU A 393 -17.91 -0.40 17.97
N GLU A 394 -18.95 -0.01 18.71
CA GLU A 394 -19.09 -0.32 20.14
C GLU A 394 -19.21 -1.84 20.38
N GLU A 395 -19.97 -2.54 19.54
CA GLU A 395 -20.07 -4.00 19.58
C GLU A 395 -18.69 -4.67 19.35
N LEU A 396 -17.93 -4.22 18.36
CA LEU A 396 -16.56 -4.70 18.11
C LEU A 396 -15.62 -4.43 19.29
N GLN A 397 -15.66 -3.22 19.88
CA GLN A 397 -14.83 -2.86 21.02
C GLN A 397 -15.19 -3.73 22.23
N THR A 398 -16.47 -3.96 22.47
CA THR A 398 -16.96 -4.85 23.54
C THR A 398 -16.49 -6.29 23.32
N LEU A 399 -16.57 -6.77 22.08
CA LEU A 399 -16.06 -8.10 21.71
C LEU A 399 -14.57 -8.22 22.01
N PHE A 400 -13.76 -7.22 21.66
CA PHE A 400 -12.31 -7.22 21.88
C PHE A 400 -11.91 -7.12 23.37
N CYS A 401 -12.79 -6.66 24.25
CA CYS A 401 -12.55 -6.67 25.67
C CYS A 401 -12.74 -8.06 26.32
N ARG A 402 -13.38 -9.01 25.63
CA ARG A 402 -13.55 -10.38 26.13
C ARG A 402 -12.24 -11.15 25.97
N ALA A 403 -11.83 -11.86 27.02
CA ALA A 403 -10.61 -12.69 26.98
C ALA A 403 -10.73 -13.91 26.06
N ASP A 404 -11.95 -14.42 25.91
CA ASP A 404 -12.30 -15.67 25.21
C ASP A 404 -12.77 -15.48 23.77
N PHE A 405 -12.80 -14.25 23.24
CA PHE A 405 -13.24 -14.03 21.87
C PHE A 405 -12.35 -14.77 20.85
N THR A 406 -12.95 -15.16 19.75
CA THR A 406 -12.30 -15.90 18.66
C THR A 406 -12.36 -15.14 17.35
N LYS A 407 -11.58 -15.58 16.35
CA LYS A 407 -11.70 -15.07 14.97
C LYS A 407 -13.10 -15.30 14.40
N ALA A 408 -13.75 -16.42 14.76
CA ALA A 408 -15.10 -16.74 14.31
C ALA A 408 -16.14 -15.72 14.82
N ASP A 409 -16.04 -15.28 16.08
CA ASP A 409 -16.92 -14.24 16.64
C ASP A 409 -16.81 -12.92 15.85
N VAL A 410 -15.59 -12.58 15.44
CA VAL A 410 -15.36 -11.37 14.61
C VAL A 410 -15.97 -11.52 13.21
N VAL A 411 -15.83 -12.69 12.59
CA VAL A 411 -16.45 -12.98 11.28
C VAL A 411 -17.98 -12.92 11.38
N GLU A 412 -18.57 -13.42 12.46
CA GLU A 412 -20.03 -13.36 12.71
C GLU A 412 -20.48 -11.89 12.87
N ALA A 413 -19.79 -11.08 13.66
CA ALA A 413 -20.09 -9.66 13.82
C ALA A 413 -20.02 -8.91 12.48
N LEU A 414 -18.99 -9.20 11.66
CA LEU A 414 -18.85 -8.62 10.33
C LEU A 414 -19.97 -9.06 9.38
N LYS A 415 -20.41 -10.34 9.41
CA LYS A 415 -21.54 -10.83 8.60
C LYS A 415 -22.85 -10.20 9.01
N HIS A 416 -23.06 -9.94 10.29
CA HIS A 416 -24.23 -9.24 10.78
C HIS A 416 -24.29 -7.80 10.23
N PHE A 417 -23.17 -7.09 10.25
CA PHE A 417 -23.10 -5.71 9.76
C PHE A 417 -23.05 -5.62 8.23
N LEU A 418 -22.39 -6.56 7.56
CA LEU A 418 -22.26 -6.67 6.10
C LEU A 418 -22.90 -7.99 5.62
N PRO A 419 -24.22 -8.04 5.37
CA PRO A 419 -24.91 -9.30 5.00
C PRO A 419 -24.40 -9.98 3.74
N THR A 420 -23.74 -9.24 2.84
CA THR A 420 -23.11 -9.76 1.62
C THR A 420 -21.69 -10.28 1.84
N PHE A 421 -21.16 -10.20 3.06
CA PHE A 421 -19.82 -10.69 3.37
C PHE A 421 -19.80 -12.21 3.47
N GLU A 422 -19.16 -12.85 2.51
CA GLU A 422 -18.96 -14.30 2.49
C GLU A 422 -17.50 -14.62 2.81
N HIS A 423 -17.24 -15.09 4.03
CA HIS A 423 -15.91 -15.52 4.45
C HIS A 423 -15.79 -17.03 4.39
N GLU A 424 -14.80 -17.52 3.62
CA GLU A 424 -14.45 -18.93 3.55
C GLU A 424 -13.09 -19.16 4.23
N GLU A 425 -13.08 -19.95 5.30
CA GLU A 425 -11.85 -20.32 6.01
C GLU A 425 -11.26 -21.60 5.42
N LYS A 426 -10.05 -21.50 4.82
CA LYS A 426 -9.33 -22.65 4.23
C LYS A 426 -8.27 -23.25 5.15
N GLY A 427 -8.09 -22.68 6.35
CA GLY A 427 -7.12 -23.16 7.36
C GLY A 427 -5.65 -22.96 6.95
N LYS A 428 -5.38 -22.31 5.82
CA LYS A 428 -4.03 -21.98 5.36
C LYS A 428 -3.88 -20.46 5.22
N ASN A 429 -2.80 -19.92 5.76
CA ASN A 429 -2.45 -18.51 5.64
C ASN A 429 -1.18 -18.30 4.83
N LEU A 430 -0.98 -17.07 4.34
CA LEU A 430 0.16 -16.72 3.49
C LEU A 430 1.52 -16.78 4.22
N ASP A 431 1.55 -16.79 5.57
CA ASP A 431 2.81 -16.93 6.32
C ASP A 431 3.40 -18.34 6.26
N GLN A 432 2.59 -19.32 5.85
CA GLN A 432 3.03 -20.72 5.70
C GLN A 432 3.66 -20.99 4.32
N LYS A 433 3.64 -20.00 3.41
CA LYS A 433 4.21 -20.09 2.07
C LYS A 433 5.53 -19.34 1.95
N MET A 434 6.37 -19.83 1.04
CA MET A 434 7.64 -19.19 0.68
C MET A 434 7.46 -17.81 0.01
#